data_12ff78be3eae8c28aae899141f487c9c
#
_entry.id   12ff78be3eae8c28aae899141f487c9c
#
_cell.length_a   1.000
_cell.length_b   1.000
_cell.length_c   1.000
_cell.angle_alpha   90.00
_cell.angle_beta   90.00
_cell.angle_gamma   90.00
#
_symmetry.space_group_name_H-M   'P 1'
#
loop_
_entity.id
_entity.type
_entity.pdbx_description
1 polymer ?
#
loop_
_entity_poly.entity_id
_entity_poly.type
_entity_poly.pdbx_seq_one_letter_code
_entity_poly.pdbx_strand_id
1 'polypeptide(L)'
;MKIYYFIITLIICFCVPLQAQNKADNFKQQAQSSFENKDYTKARYLYIQAYKDYANEGKITQAIECGTQAASLYYRENYYQEAFDLCRQMSQIVVNQEQAEQKKLYDLRFMITKERLQMYIKLRNAAQAQLQLNTLDNLAEESGSPELSEELLYTKTDYYYIFGQKNEGDAAFNKLISRYREKKEYGKVSECYQNLIAIARKANNTSLMEQTYEKYMVWADSVKMLTAEDKLGALQQKYDSSLQTIQEKESQLSAKQYTIAGLCTLAAILVAALAFLAFLVMRFIILNRKLKKIIRTITEHSEQQTGFIQSGRHARK
;
A
#
# COMPACT_ATOMS: atom_id res chain seq x y z
N MET A 1 34.97 -20.60 13.72
CA MET A 1 34.83 -19.18 14.08
C MET A 1 34.73 -18.23 12.88
N LYS A 2 35.50 -18.38 11.79
CA LYS A 2 35.42 -17.47 10.61
C LYS A 2 34.06 -17.46 9.86
N ILE A 3 33.29 -18.56 9.87
CA ILE A 3 31.97 -18.66 9.22
C ILE A 3 30.90 -17.88 9.99
N TYR A 4 30.98 -17.84 11.32
CA TYR A 4 30.02 -17.07 12.14
C TYR A 4 30.16 -15.56 11.94
N TYR A 5 31.40 -15.05 11.77
CA TYR A 5 31.61 -13.63 11.46
C TYR A 5 31.08 -13.25 10.06
N PHE A 6 31.19 -14.15 9.10
CA PHE A 6 30.66 -13.90 7.75
C PHE A 6 29.12 -13.87 7.71
N ILE A 7 28.45 -14.72 8.50
CA ILE A 7 26.98 -14.74 8.63
C ILE A 7 26.49 -13.50 9.39
N ILE A 8 27.19 -13.06 10.43
CA ILE A 8 26.84 -11.85 11.19
C ILE A 8 27.03 -10.60 10.34
N THR A 9 28.09 -10.49 9.54
CA THR A 9 28.28 -9.37 8.60
C THR A 9 27.25 -9.38 7.46
N LEU A 10 26.81 -10.54 6.98
CA LEU A 10 25.76 -10.65 5.99
C LEU A 10 24.39 -10.23 6.54
N ILE A 11 24.09 -10.56 7.80
CA ILE A 11 22.84 -10.18 8.49
C ILE A 11 22.83 -8.67 8.78
N ILE A 12 23.95 -8.06 9.12
CA ILE A 12 24.04 -6.61 9.34
C ILE A 12 23.88 -5.82 8.03
N CYS A 13 24.34 -6.34 6.89
CA CYS A 13 24.11 -5.72 5.57
C CYS A 13 22.66 -5.82 5.08
N PHE A 14 21.84 -6.76 5.59
CA PHE A 14 20.43 -6.90 5.20
C PHE A 14 19.45 -6.15 6.11
N CYS A 15 19.90 -5.61 7.25
CA CYS A 15 19.03 -4.97 8.24
C CYS A 15 18.96 -3.45 8.15
N VAL A 16 19.51 -2.81 7.11
CA VAL A 16 19.35 -1.36 6.95
C VAL A 16 19.02 -1.04 5.49
N PRO A 17 17.75 -1.07 5.09
CA PRO A 17 17.31 0.02 4.26
C PRO A 17 17.23 1.22 5.22
N LEU A 18 18.32 1.90 5.48
CA LEU A 18 18.27 3.30 5.82
C LEU A 18 17.62 3.96 4.59
N GLN A 19 16.28 4.03 4.61
CA GLN A 19 15.59 5.06 3.88
C GLN A 19 16.19 6.35 4.44
N ALA A 20 17.21 6.84 3.77
CA ALA A 20 17.53 8.26 3.85
C ALA A 20 16.24 8.95 3.38
N GLN A 21 15.37 9.26 4.35
CA GLN A 21 14.13 9.96 4.10
C GLN A 21 14.57 11.25 3.40
N ASN A 22 14.21 11.38 2.13
CA ASN A 22 14.63 12.52 1.34
C ASN A 22 14.26 13.78 2.12
N LYS A 23 15.14 14.73 2.20
CA LYS A 23 14.95 15.99 2.94
C LYS A 23 13.65 16.69 2.54
N ALA A 24 13.31 16.66 1.26
CA ALA A 24 12.07 17.20 0.72
C ALA A 24 10.83 16.47 1.27
N ASP A 25 10.85 15.12 1.32
CA ASP A 25 9.76 14.32 1.88
C ASP A 25 9.54 14.63 3.37
N ASN A 26 10.63 14.80 4.12
CA ASN A 26 10.56 15.17 5.54
C ASN A 26 9.93 16.55 5.73
N PHE A 27 10.30 17.56 4.92
CA PHE A 27 9.65 18.87 4.96
C PHE A 27 8.18 18.78 4.57
N LYS A 28 7.80 18.02 3.54
CA LYS A 28 6.39 17.81 3.15
C LYS A 28 5.58 17.22 4.30
N GLN A 29 6.09 16.17 4.96
CA GLN A 29 5.42 15.52 6.09
C GLN A 29 5.28 16.46 7.29
N GLN A 30 6.33 17.19 7.65
CA GLN A 30 6.26 18.18 8.73
C GLN A 30 5.31 19.32 8.39
N ALA A 31 5.26 19.77 7.12
CA ALA A 31 4.32 20.79 6.66
C ALA A 31 2.88 20.32 6.81
N GLN A 32 2.58 19.09 6.43
CA GLN A 32 1.25 18.51 6.59
C GLN A 32 0.83 18.42 8.06
N SER A 33 1.72 17.92 8.93
CA SER A 33 1.45 17.87 10.37
C SER A 33 1.22 19.28 10.96
N SER A 34 2.02 20.28 10.54
CA SER A 34 1.83 21.67 10.99
C SER A 34 0.51 22.25 10.49
N PHE A 35 0.10 21.91 9.27
CA PHE A 35 -1.20 22.30 8.71
C PHE A 35 -2.38 21.72 9.51
N GLU A 36 -2.33 20.42 9.84
CA GLU A 36 -3.33 19.73 10.65
C GLU A 36 -3.43 20.34 12.05
N ASN A 37 -2.30 20.75 12.64
CA ASN A 37 -2.21 21.46 13.90
C ASN A 37 -2.59 22.96 13.80
N LYS A 38 -3.02 23.43 12.62
CA LYS A 38 -3.41 24.82 12.34
C LYS A 38 -2.26 25.84 12.48
N ASP A 39 -1.01 25.39 12.53
CA ASP A 39 0.17 26.24 12.46
C ASP A 39 0.49 26.57 10.99
N TYR A 40 -0.34 27.44 10.42
CA TYR A 40 -0.30 27.73 8.98
C TYR A 40 0.98 28.41 8.53
N THR A 41 1.55 29.26 9.37
CA THR A 41 2.81 29.95 9.08
C THR A 41 3.97 28.98 9.00
N LYS A 42 4.07 28.05 9.93
CA LYS A 42 5.08 26.99 9.89
C LYS A 42 4.85 26.02 8.72
N ALA A 43 3.59 25.61 8.51
CA ALA A 43 3.22 24.75 7.37
C ALA A 43 3.66 25.39 6.04
N ARG A 44 3.34 26.68 5.83
CA ARG A 44 3.74 27.42 4.65
C ARG A 44 5.26 27.43 4.44
N TYR A 45 6.01 27.74 5.49
CA TYR A 45 7.48 27.73 5.42
C TYR A 45 8.02 26.37 5.00
N LEU A 46 7.52 25.31 5.62
CA LEU A 46 7.95 23.94 5.33
C LEU A 46 7.55 23.48 3.93
N TYR A 47 6.35 23.83 3.44
CA TYR A 47 5.96 23.57 2.05
C TYR A 47 6.85 24.29 1.05
N ILE A 48 7.30 25.51 1.33
CA ILE A 48 8.25 26.25 0.48
C ILE A 48 9.61 25.53 0.47
N GLN A 49 10.09 25.01 1.62
CA GLN A 49 11.34 24.25 1.63
C GLN A 49 11.20 22.96 0.82
N ALA A 50 10.11 22.22 1.01
CA ALA A 50 9.83 21.02 0.22
C ALA A 50 9.75 21.32 -1.28
N TYR A 51 9.03 22.39 -1.68
CA TYR A 51 8.95 22.86 -3.05
C TYR A 51 10.32 23.09 -3.68
N LYS A 52 11.21 23.83 -2.98
CA LYS A 52 12.55 24.13 -3.47
C LYS A 52 13.42 22.88 -3.60
N ASP A 53 13.38 22.02 -2.60
CA ASP A 53 14.20 20.79 -2.60
C ASP A 53 13.72 19.83 -3.70
N TYR A 54 12.40 19.61 -3.86
CA TYR A 54 11.86 18.81 -4.98
C TYR A 54 12.16 19.41 -6.35
N ALA A 55 12.06 20.74 -6.51
CA ALA A 55 12.40 21.39 -7.77
C ALA A 55 13.88 21.20 -8.13
N ASN A 56 14.78 21.31 -7.16
CA ASN A 56 16.22 21.06 -7.32
C ASN A 56 16.53 19.59 -7.66
N GLU A 57 15.71 18.65 -7.17
CA GLU A 57 15.82 17.22 -7.47
C GLU A 57 15.19 16.83 -8.82
N GLY A 58 14.57 17.76 -9.53
CA GLY A 58 13.84 17.48 -10.78
C GLY A 58 12.49 16.75 -10.56
N LYS A 59 12.01 16.65 -9.33
CA LYS A 59 10.72 16.06 -8.97
C LYS A 59 9.59 17.08 -9.11
N ILE A 60 9.29 17.43 -10.35
CA ILE A 60 8.44 18.60 -10.68
C ILE A 60 7.02 18.44 -10.15
N THR A 61 6.41 17.25 -10.25
CA THR A 61 5.06 17.01 -9.74
C THR A 61 4.96 17.30 -8.24
N GLN A 62 5.87 16.72 -7.44
CA GLN A 62 5.91 16.93 -5.99
C GLN A 62 6.23 18.40 -5.64
N ALA A 63 7.08 19.05 -6.43
CA ALA A 63 7.37 20.45 -6.26
C ALA A 63 6.09 21.30 -6.46
N ILE A 64 5.35 21.10 -7.54
CA ILE A 64 4.11 21.85 -7.81
C ILE A 64 3.05 21.57 -6.73
N GLU A 65 2.89 20.32 -6.28
CA GLU A 65 2.00 20.01 -5.15
C GLU A 65 2.35 20.82 -3.90
N CYS A 66 3.61 20.83 -3.49
CA CYS A 66 4.05 21.62 -2.33
C CYS A 66 3.92 23.13 -2.56
N GLY A 67 4.24 23.58 -3.76
CA GLY A 67 4.12 24.99 -4.16
C GLY A 67 2.67 25.48 -4.12
N THR A 68 1.70 24.69 -4.59
CA THR A 68 0.27 25.04 -4.54
C THR A 68 -0.23 25.10 -3.11
N GLN A 69 0.18 24.16 -2.23
CA GLN A 69 -0.14 24.25 -0.80
C GLN A 69 0.43 25.52 -0.16
N ALA A 70 1.67 25.88 -0.48
CA ALA A 70 2.27 27.11 0.02
C ALA A 70 1.56 28.37 -0.50
N ALA A 71 1.19 28.40 -1.79
CA ALA A 71 0.44 29.50 -2.39
C ALA A 71 -0.93 29.68 -1.74
N SER A 72 -1.65 28.56 -1.52
CA SER A 72 -2.92 28.52 -0.79
C SER A 72 -2.80 29.13 0.61
N LEU A 73 -1.72 28.84 1.33
CA LEU A 73 -1.46 29.41 2.65
C LEU A 73 -1.08 30.91 2.58
N TYR A 74 -0.32 31.33 1.60
CA TYR A 74 -0.02 32.75 1.38
C TYR A 74 -1.29 33.57 1.21
N TYR A 75 -2.19 33.21 0.28
CA TYR A 75 -3.40 34.00 0.07
C TYR A 75 -4.40 33.86 1.23
N ARG A 76 -4.37 32.75 1.98
CA ARG A 76 -5.15 32.60 3.21
C ARG A 76 -4.75 33.64 4.26
N GLU A 77 -3.46 33.93 4.37
CA GLU A 77 -2.91 34.92 5.30
C GLU A 77 -2.85 36.33 4.70
N ASN A 78 -3.44 36.54 3.51
CA ASN A 78 -3.51 37.79 2.75
C ASN A 78 -2.16 38.24 2.14
N TYR A 79 -1.17 37.37 2.02
CA TYR A 79 0.08 37.61 1.27
C TYR A 79 -0.13 37.32 -0.21
N TYR A 80 -0.97 38.15 -0.85
CA TYR A 80 -1.42 37.88 -2.23
C TYR A 80 -0.28 37.99 -3.26
N GLN A 81 0.61 38.98 -3.08
CA GLN A 81 1.72 39.18 -4.01
C GLN A 81 2.63 37.93 -4.03
N GLU A 82 2.99 37.42 -2.86
CA GLU A 82 3.84 36.25 -2.72
C GLU A 82 3.18 34.98 -3.29
N ALA A 83 1.85 34.86 -3.11
CA ALA A 83 1.10 33.75 -3.71
C ALA A 83 1.11 33.79 -5.23
N PHE A 84 0.87 34.98 -5.84
CA PHE A 84 0.92 35.11 -7.31
C PHE A 84 2.33 34.94 -7.86
N ASP A 85 3.37 35.42 -7.16
CA ASP A 85 4.76 35.26 -7.56
C ASP A 85 5.18 33.78 -7.51
N LEU A 86 4.74 33.04 -6.49
CA LEU A 86 4.98 31.59 -6.41
C LEU A 86 4.28 30.84 -7.55
N CYS A 87 3.02 31.19 -7.86
CA CYS A 87 2.32 30.61 -9.03
C CYS A 87 3.04 30.89 -10.34
N ARG A 88 3.64 32.09 -10.50
CA ARG A 88 4.44 32.45 -11.67
C ARG A 88 5.71 31.58 -11.76
N GLN A 89 6.42 31.42 -10.65
CA GLN A 89 7.61 30.56 -10.58
C GLN A 89 7.27 29.10 -10.93
N MET A 90 6.19 28.57 -10.36
CA MET A 90 5.71 27.21 -10.68
C MET A 90 5.38 27.07 -12.17
N SER A 91 4.67 28.05 -12.76
CA SER A 91 4.35 28.03 -14.18
C SER A 91 5.60 28.01 -15.07
N GLN A 92 6.66 28.76 -14.69
CA GLN A 92 7.91 28.75 -15.43
C GLN A 92 8.62 27.39 -15.35
N ILE A 93 8.63 26.75 -14.19
CA ILE A 93 9.20 25.40 -14.01
C ILE A 93 8.45 24.39 -14.90
N VAL A 94 7.12 24.44 -14.92
CA VAL A 94 6.31 23.55 -15.76
C VAL A 94 6.60 23.77 -17.24
N VAL A 95 6.68 25.04 -17.71
CA VAL A 95 7.03 25.35 -19.10
C VAL A 95 8.41 24.82 -19.48
N ASN A 96 9.41 24.99 -18.61
CA ASN A 96 10.75 24.47 -18.86
C ASN A 96 10.77 22.93 -18.95
N GLN A 97 10.02 22.26 -18.09
CA GLN A 97 9.91 20.79 -18.12
C GLN A 97 9.20 20.30 -19.39
N GLU A 98 8.10 20.95 -19.78
CA GLU A 98 7.40 20.64 -21.03
C GLU A 98 8.29 20.78 -22.26
N GLN A 99 9.15 21.82 -22.29
CA GLN A 99 10.12 21.99 -23.35
C GLN A 99 11.17 20.89 -23.37
N ALA A 100 11.66 20.48 -22.20
CA ALA A 100 12.63 19.41 -22.07
C ALA A 100 12.06 18.04 -22.46
N GLU A 101 10.83 17.74 -22.07
CA GLU A 101 10.15 16.46 -22.34
C GLU A 101 9.39 16.45 -23.68
N GLN A 102 9.23 17.60 -24.32
CA GLN A 102 8.36 17.78 -25.50
C GLN A 102 6.93 17.27 -25.29
N LYS A 103 6.44 17.38 -24.08
CA LYS A 103 5.12 16.90 -23.65
C LYS A 103 4.42 17.95 -22.81
N LYS A 104 3.11 18.13 -23.02
CA LYS A 104 2.28 19.00 -22.18
C LYS A 104 1.97 18.34 -20.84
N LEU A 105 2.11 19.11 -19.76
CA LEU A 105 1.84 18.69 -18.39
C LEU A 105 0.52 19.32 -17.91
N TYR A 106 -0.59 18.86 -18.49
CA TYR A 106 -1.93 19.44 -18.29
C TYR A 106 -2.32 19.46 -16.81
N ASP A 107 -2.05 18.37 -16.05
CA ASP A 107 -2.39 18.27 -14.63
C ASP A 107 -1.71 19.38 -13.81
N LEU A 108 -0.41 19.61 -14.03
CA LEU A 108 0.35 20.63 -13.31
C LEU A 108 -0.10 22.05 -13.69
N ARG A 109 -0.37 22.28 -14.98
CA ARG A 109 -0.95 23.57 -15.42
C ARG A 109 -2.31 23.80 -14.81
N PHE A 110 -3.15 22.77 -14.75
CA PHE A 110 -4.48 22.83 -14.15
C PHE A 110 -4.39 23.18 -12.66
N MET A 111 -3.54 22.49 -11.90
CA MET A 111 -3.31 22.78 -10.48
C MET A 111 -2.94 24.24 -10.23
N ILE A 112 -1.96 24.77 -10.96
CA ILE A 112 -1.50 26.17 -10.78
C ILE A 112 -2.61 27.15 -11.16
N THR A 113 -3.32 26.90 -12.27
CA THR A 113 -4.39 27.77 -12.76
C THR A 113 -5.57 27.79 -11.79
N LYS A 114 -5.90 26.64 -11.19
CA LYS A 114 -6.93 26.51 -10.15
C LYS A 114 -6.58 27.35 -8.91
N GLU A 115 -5.33 27.31 -8.44
CA GLU A 115 -4.90 28.14 -7.31
C GLU A 115 -5.02 29.64 -7.64
N ARG A 116 -4.64 30.06 -8.84
CA ARG A 116 -4.83 31.45 -9.29
C ARG A 116 -6.29 31.83 -9.35
N LEU A 117 -7.17 30.95 -9.83
CA LEU A 117 -8.62 31.16 -9.79
C LEU A 117 -9.12 31.39 -8.38
N GLN A 118 -8.73 30.56 -7.41
CA GLN A 118 -9.14 30.69 -6.01
C GLN A 118 -8.69 32.03 -5.41
N MET A 119 -7.49 32.53 -5.75
CA MET A 119 -7.02 33.84 -5.35
C MET A 119 -7.92 34.96 -5.91
N TYR A 120 -8.25 34.92 -7.21
CA TYR A 120 -9.13 35.93 -7.82
C TYR A 120 -10.57 35.85 -7.30
N ILE A 121 -11.07 34.67 -6.98
CA ILE A 121 -12.35 34.50 -6.29
C ILE A 121 -12.32 35.18 -4.92
N LYS A 122 -11.27 34.98 -4.13
CA LYS A 122 -11.13 35.61 -2.80
C LYS A 122 -11.03 37.13 -2.92
N LEU A 123 -10.34 37.65 -3.94
CA LEU A 123 -10.23 39.07 -4.25
C LEU A 123 -11.50 39.67 -4.89
N ARG A 124 -12.53 38.84 -5.14
CA ARG A 124 -13.77 39.25 -5.85
C ARG A 124 -13.51 39.86 -7.22
N ASN A 125 -12.41 39.48 -7.87
CA ASN A 125 -12.10 39.94 -9.23
C ASN A 125 -12.73 38.98 -10.26
N ALA A 126 -14.00 39.20 -10.59
CA ALA A 126 -14.77 38.34 -11.48
C ALA A 126 -14.13 38.22 -12.88
N ALA A 127 -13.60 39.31 -13.44
CA ALA A 127 -13.01 39.29 -14.78
C ALA A 127 -11.76 38.41 -14.87
N GLN A 128 -10.84 38.50 -13.91
CA GLN A 128 -9.66 37.66 -13.86
C GLN A 128 -10.00 36.23 -13.48
N ALA A 129 -10.96 36.03 -12.58
CA ALA A 129 -11.44 34.70 -12.22
C ALA A 129 -12.06 33.99 -13.44
N GLN A 130 -12.88 34.67 -14.24
CA GLN A 130 -13.44 34.13 -15.49
C GLN A 130 -12.35 33.72 -16.47
N LEU A 131 -11.29 34.55 -16.61
CA LEU A 131 -10.16 34.23 -17.51
C LEU A 131 -9.45 32.92 -17.05
N GLN A 132 -9.23 32.74 -15.74
CA GLN A 132 -8.65 31.50 -15.23
C GLN A 132 -9.60 30.31 -15.44
N LEU A 133 -10.90 30.49 -15.25
CA LEU A 133 -11.90 29.43 -15.47
C LEU A 133 -11.91 28.96 -16.92
N ASN A 134 -11.88 29.89 -17.88
CA ASN A 134 -11.78 29.58 -19.32
C ASN A 134 -10.47 28.81 -19.62
N THR A 135 -9.37 29.20 -18.97
CA THR A 135 -8.10 28.47 -19.12
C THR A 135 -8.21 27.04 -18.59
N LEU A 136 -8.88 26.82 -17.45
CA LEU A 136 -9.13 25.48 -16.91
C LEU A 136 -10.03 24.63 -17.83
N ASP A 137 -11.03 25.26 -18.47
CA ASP A 137 -11.87 24.60 -19.47
C ASP A 137 -11.02 24.04 -20.62
N ASN A 138 -10.20 24.90 -21.22
CA ASN A 138 -9.31 24.50 -22.31
C ASN A 138 -8.32 23.40 -21.91
N LEU A 139 -7.72 23.52 -20.72
CA LEU A 139 -6.78 22.50 -20.21
C LEU A 139 -7.46 21.13 -20.00
N ALA A 140 -8.68 21.12 -19.47
CA ALA A 140 -9.44 19.89 -19.27
C ALA A 140 -9.87 19.27 -20.61
N GLU A 141 -10.28 20.09 -21.59
CA GLU A 141 -10.67 19.64 -22.93
C GLU A 141 -9.47 19.09 -23.70
N GLU A 142 -8.35 19.83 -23.75
CA GLU A 142 -7.13 19.41 -24.45
C GLU A 142 -6.51 18.16 -23.83
N SER A 143 -6.60 18.00 -22.50
CA SER A 143 -6.08 16.79 -21.81
C SER A 143 -6.88 15.55 -22.11
N GLY A 144 -8.19 15.67 -22.33
CA GLY A 144 -9.14 14.55 -22.42
C GLY A 144 -9.28 13.75 -21.13
N SER A 145 -8.70 14.23 -19.99
CA SER A 145 -8.73 13.53 -18.71
C SER A 145 -10.12 13.62 -18.06
N PRO A 146 -10.74 12.45 -17.71
CA PRO A 146 -11.98 12.44 -16.95
C PRO A 146 -11.82 13.08 -15.55
N GLU A 147 -10.64 12.93 -14.94
CA GLU A 147 -10.31 13.47 -13.62
C GLU A 147 -10.28 15.01 -13.66
N LEU A 148 -9.59 15.60 -14.64
CA LEU A 148 -9.57 17.07 -14.80
C LEU A 148 -10.97 17.61 -15.15
N SER A 149 -11.75 16.88 -15.93
CA SER A 149 -13.13 17.25 -16.24
C SER A 149 -14.03 17.24 -15.01
N GLU A 150 -13.80 16.33 -14.06
CA GLU A 150 -14.53 16.24 -12.78
C GLU A 150 -14.13 17.38 -11.84
N GLU A 151 -12.84 17.61 -11.70
CA GLU A 151 -12.26 18.70 -10.92
C GLU A 151 -12.72 20.08 -11.43
N LEU A 152 -12.80 20.22 -12.75
CA LEU A 152 -13.34 21.40 -13.40
C LEU A 152 -14.81 21.66 -13.06
N LEU A 153 -15.66 20.61 -13.03
CA LEU A 153 -17.08 20.77 -12.64
C LEU A 153 -17.20 21.23 -11.18
N TYR A 154 -16.37 20.70 -10.30
CA TYR A 154 -16.30 21.14 -8.92
C TYR A 154 -15.91 22.64 -8.83
N THR A 155 -14.85 23.01 -9.53
CA THR A 155 -14.33 24.38 -9.57
C THR A 155 -15.36 25.36 -10.19
N LYS A 156 -16.07 24.95 -11.24
CA LYS A 156 -17.18 25.72 -11.86
C LYS A 156 -18.32 25.95 -10.87
N THR A 157 -18.71 24.94 -10.13
CA THR A 157 -19.76 25.05 -9.12
C THR A 157 -19.42 26.14 -8.11
N ASP A 158 -18.20 26.11 -7.53
CA ASP A 158 -17.72 27.13 -6.59
C ASP A 158 -17.74 28.53 -7.19
N TYR A 159 -17.15 28.67 -8.38
CA TYR A 159 -17.08 29.95 -9.09
C TYR A 159 -18.46 30.56 -9.33
N TYR A 160 -19.37 29.83 -9.95
CA TYR A 160 -20.68 30.35 -10.35
C TYR A 160 -21.53 30.75 -9.13
N TYR A 161 -21.55 29.94 -8.06
CA TYR A 161 -22.29 30.32 -6.86
C TYR A 161 -21.70 31.52 -6.12
N ILE A 162 -20.37 31.64 -6.08
CA ILE A 162 -19.71 32.77 -5.41
C ILE A 162 -19.97 34.08 -6.16
N PHE A 163 -20.06 34.05 -7.49
CA PHE A 163 -20.37 35.22 -8.32
C PHE A 163 -21.87 35.39 -8.64
N GLY A 164 -22.74 34.60 -8.02
CA GLY A 164 -24.21 34.75 -8.13
C GLY A 164 -24.82 34.22 -9.41
N GLN A 165 -24.07 33.46 -10.22
CA GLN A 165 -24.55 32.82 -11.45
C GLN A 165 -25.21 31.47 -11.11
N LYS A 166 -26.43 31.56 -10.54
CA LYS A 166 -27.10 30.40 -9.94
C LYS A 166 -27.40 29.29 -10.95
N ASN A 167 -27.88 29.65 -12.13
CA ASN A 167 -28.28 28.65 -13.15
C ASN A 167 -27.11 27.81 -13.63
N GLU A 168 -25.98 28.46 -13.87
CA GLU A 168 -24.72 27.83 -14.28
C GLU A 168 -24.15 26.99 -13.15
N GLY A 169 -24.25 27.49 -11.91
CA GLY A 169 -23.85 26.76 -10.70
C GLY A 169 -24.70 25.49 -10.50
N ASP A 170 -26.01 25.60 -10.61
CA ASP A 170 -26.95 24.46 -10.53
C ASP A 170 -26.64 23.43 -11.64
N ALA A 171 -26.36 23.87 -12.86
CA ALA A 171 -26.03 22.97 -13.97
C ALA A 171 -24.70 22.20 -13.72
N ALA A 172 -23.66 22.90 -13.28
CA ALA A 172 -22.37 22.29 -12.96
C ALA A 172 -22.49 21.32 -11.76
N PHE A 173 -23.18 21.74 -10.70
CA PHE A 173 -23.43 20.94 -9.50
C PHE A 173 -24.21 19.66 -9.82
N ASN A 174 -25.32 19.76 -10.56
CA ASN A 174 -26.12 18.59 -10.90
C ASN A 174 -25.34 17.61 -11.78
N LYS A 175 -24.54 18.09 -12.71
CA LYS A 175 -23.67 17.25 -13.55
C LYS A 175 -22.61 16.52 -12.71
N LEU A 176 -22.03 17.20 -11.72
CA LEU A 176 -21.05 16.61 -10.78
C LEU A 176 -21.70 15.53 -9.92
N ILE A 177 -22.86 15.83 -9.31
CA ILE A 177 -23.62 14.88 -8.50
C ILE A 177 -24.01 13.65 -9.30
N SER A 178 -24.48 13.81 -10.55
CA SER A 178 -24.82 12.68 -11.41
C SER A 178 -23.66 11.76 -11.66
N ARG A 179 -22.47 12.32 -11.97
CA ARG A 179 -21.23 11.53 -12.15
C ARG A 179 -20.85 10.72 -10.92
N TYR A 180 -20.91 11.33 -9.72
CA TYR A 180 -20.59 10.62 -8.49
C TYR A 180 -21.61 9.55 -8.13
N ARG A 181 -22.91 9.78 -8.46
CA ARG A 181 -23.95 8.75 -8.31
C ARG A 181 -23.71 7.55 -9.22
N GLU A 182 -23.38 7.79 -10.48
CA GLU A 182 -23.09 6.74 -11.46
C GLU A 182 -21.90 5.89 -11.03
N LYS A 183 -20.87 6.53 -10.42
CA LYS A 183 -19.68 5.85 -9.85
C LYS A 183 -19.94 5.23 -8.47
N LYS A 184 -21.14 5.39 -7.89
CA LYS A 184 -21.48 5.00 -6.51
C LYS A 184 -20.59 5.64 -5.44
N GLU A 185 -19.98 6.78 -5.72
CA GLU A 185 -19.13 7.55 -4.81
C GLU A 185 -19.98 8.45 -3.90
N TYR A 186 -20.85 7.82 -3.10
CA TYR A 186 -21.85 8.52 -2.28
C TYR A 186 -21.27 9.47 -1.25
N GLY A 187 -20.04 9.18 -0.74
CA GLY A 187 -19.30 10.09 0.12
C GLY A 187 -19.02 11.42 -0.55
N LYS A 188 -18.53 11.40 -1.80
CA LYS A 188 -18.26 12.62 -2.57
C LYS A 188 -19.52 13.44 -2.87
N VAL A 189 -20.65 12.79 -3.10
CA VAL A 189 -21.93 13.50 -3.23
C VAL A 189 -22.27 14.27 -1.95
N SER A 190 -22.09 13.63 -0.78
CA SER A 190 -22.31 14.29 0.51
C SER A 190 -21.34 15.47 0.73
N GLU A 191 -20.07 15.32 0.36
CA GLU A 191 -19.07 16.41 0.40
C GLU A 191 -19.47 17.59 -0.50
N CYS A 192 -19.97 17.32 -1.72
CA CYS A 192 -20.45 18.39 -2.61
C CYS A 192 -21.58 19.21 -1.98
N TYR A 193 -22.56 18.57 -1.36
CA TYR A 193 -23.63 19.28 -0.66
C TYR A 193 -23.10 20.10 0.52
N GLN A 194 -22.20 19.53 1.34
CA GLN A 194 -21.61 20.23 2.47
C GLN A 194 -20.79 21.45 2.03
N ASN A 195 -20.04 21.32 0.93
CA ASN A 195 -19.28 22.42 0.34
C ASN A 195 -20.19 23.53 -0.17
N LEU A 196 -21.29 23.17 -0.86
CA LEU A 196 -22.24 24.18 -1.33
C LEU A 196 -22.92 24.92 -0.17
N ILE A 197 -23.26 24.22 0.91
CA ILE A 197 -23.73 24.86 2.16
C ILE A 197 -22.69 25.82 2.73
N ALA A 198 -21.40 25.43 2.74
CA ALA A 198 -20.31 26.29 3.22
C ALA A 198 -20.13 27.54 2.34
N ILE A 199 -20.24 27.40 0.99
CA ILE A 199 -20.19 28.51 0.04
C ILE A 199 -21.39 29.47 0.28
N ALA A 200 -22.60 28.94 0.38
CA ALA A 200 -23.81 29.73 0.63
C ALA A 200 -23.69 30.52 1.94
N ARG A 201 -23.15 29.89 2.99
CA ARG A 201 -22.86 30.56 4.28
C ARG A 201 -21.87 31.70 4.13
N LYS A 202 -20.75 31.48 3.42
CA LYS A 202 -19.73 32.54 3.18
C LYS A 202 -20.27 33.68 2.34
N ALA A 203 -21.21 33.41 1.44
CA ALA A 203 -21.87 34.40 0.61
C ALA A 203 -23.06 35.08 1.30
N ASN A 204 -23.41 34.73 2.55
CA ASN A 204 -24.61 35.16 3.27
C ASN A 204 -25.90 34.88 2.47
N ASN A 205 -25.93 33.83 1.66
CA ASN A 205 -27.06 33.44 0.85
C ASN A 205 -27.91 32.38 1.59
N THR A 206 -28.77 32.84 2.50
CA THR A 206 -29.62 32.00 3.34
C THR A 206 -30.53 31.10 2.52
N SER A 207 -31.14 31.63 1.44
CA SER A 207 -32.04 30.85 0.58
C SER A 207 -31.33 29.67 -0.11
N LEU A 208 -30.13 29.89 -0.64
CA LEU A 208 -29.32 28.80 -1.22
C LEU A 208 -28.91 27.78 -0.14
N MET A 209 -28.55 28.26 1.05
CA MET A 209 -28.17 27.38 2.16
C MET A 209 -29.32 26.46 2.58
N GLU A 210 -30.53 27.01 2.79
CA GLU A 210 -31.72 26.24 3.15
C GLU A 210 -32.11 25.21 2.07
N GLN A 211 -32.22 25.64 0.81
CA GLN A 211 -32.53 24.76 -0.31
C GLN A 211 -31.52 23.61 -0.47
N THR A 212 -30.22 23.94 -0.26
CA THR A 212 -29.16 22.92 -0.37
C THR A 212 -29.23 21.95 0.80
N TYR A 213 -29.53 22.45 2.01
CA TYR A 213 -29.67 21.62 3.20
C TYR A 213 -30.84 20.64 3.07
N GLU A 214 -32.01 21.11 2.59
CA GLU A 214 -33.15 20.26 2.33
C GLU A 214 -32.80 19.13 1.32
N LYS A 215 -32.21 19.49 0.19
CA LYS A 215 -31.75 18.52 -0.82
C LYS A 215 -30.74 17.52 -0.24
N TYR A 216 -29.84 18.00 0.63
CA TYR A 216 -28.86 17.13 1.31
C TYR A 216 -29.52 16.15 2.26
N MET A 217 -30.54 16.57 3.03
CA MET A 217 -31.27 15.68 3.93
C MET A 217 -31.99 14.57 3.17
N VAL A 218 -32.72 14.92 2.09
CA VAL A 218 -33.37 13.94 1.20
C VAL A 218 -32.35 12.97 0.59
N TRP A 219 -31.20 13.49 0.18
CA TRP A 219 -30.11 12.67 -0.31
C TRP A 219 -29.56 11.73 0.76
N ALA A 220 -29.28 12.23 1.97
CA ALA A 220 -28.71 11.45 3.08
C ALA A 220 -29.61 10.27 3.47
N ASP A 221 -30.93 10.48 3.47
CA ASP A 221 -31.90 9.38 3.74
C ASP A 221 -31.93 8.34 2.59
N SER A 222 -31.84 8.81 1.34
CA SER A 222 -31.76 7.91 0.17
C SER A 222 -30.48 7.05 0.21
N VAL A 223 -29.34 7.62 0.62
CA VAL A 223 -28.04 6.92 0.71
C VAL A 223 -28.07 5.83 1.77
N LYS A 224 -28.76 6.05 2.89
CA LYS A 224 -28.89 5.00 3.93
C LYS A 224 -29.53 3.73 3.37
N MET A 225 -30.52 3.85 2.50
CA MET A 225 -31.15 2.70 1.84
C MET A 225 -30.22 2.06 0.82
N LEU A 226 -29.60 2.85 -0.07
CA LEU A 226 -28.68 2.36 -1.10
C LEU A 226 -27.45 1.68 -0.52
N THR A 227 -26.86 2.26 0.55
CA THR A 227 -25.67 1.67 1.20
C THR A 227 -25.99 0.44 2.05
N ALA A 228 -27.23 0.24 2.47
CA ALA A 228 -27.64 -0.98 3.17
C ALA A 228 -27.58 -2.20 2.23
N GLU A 229 -28.07 -2.06 1.00
CA GLU A 229 -28.00 -3.11 -0.02
C GLU A 229 -26.55 -3.40 -0.44
N ASP A 230 -25.75 -2.37 -0.70
CA ASP A 230 -24.34 -2.53 -1.06
C ASP A 230 -23.53 -3.18 0.09
N LYS A 231 -23.82 -2.82 1.36
CA LYS A 231 -23.20 -3.45 2.53
C LYS A 231 -23.58 -4.92 2.69
N LEU A 232 -24.84 -5.27 2.44
CA LEU A 232 -25.30 -6.64 2.50
C LEU A 232 -24.61 -7.50 1.43
N GLY A 233 -24.51 -7.00 0.19
CA GLY A 233 -23.78 -7.66 -0.89
C GLY A 233 -22.29 -7.84 -0.60
N ALA A 234 -21.64 -6.81 -0.06
CA ALA A 234 -20.23 -6.88 0.36
C ALA A 234 -20.00 -7.86 1.52
N LEU A 235 -20.95 -7.94 2.47
CA LEU A 235 -20.91 -8.88 3.58
C LEU A 235 -21.05 -10.31 3.08
N GLN A 236 -21.95 -10.54 2.13
CA GLN A 236 -22.19 -11.83 1.49
C GLN A 236 -20.97 -12.31 0.73
N GLN A 237 -20.35 -11.44 -0.08
CA GLN A 237 -19.11 -11.74 -0.80
C GLN A 237 -17.93 -12.06 0.17
N LYS A 238 -17.85 -11.33 1.29
CA LYS A 238 -16.84 -11.57 2.32
C LYS A 238 -17.07 -12.90 3.05
N TYR A 239 -18.31 -13.26 3.27
CA TYR A 239 -18.67 -14.55 3.84
C TYR A 239 -18.31 -15.70 2.90
N ASP A 240 -18.66 -15.61 1.61
CA ASP A 240 -18.33 -16.62 0.60
C ASP A 240 -16.82 -16.79 0.42
N SER A 241 -16.06 -15.70 0.39
CA SER A 241 -14.59 -15.77 0.34
C SER A 241 -13.98 -16.41 1.59
N SER A 242 -14.59 -16.18 2.76
CA SER A 242 -14.17 -16.81 4.02
C SER A 242 -14.45 -18.31 4.02
N LEU A 243 -15.59 -18.73 3.49
CA LEU A 243 -15.92 -20.16 3.34
C LEU A 243 -14.95 -20.86 2.39
N GLN A 244 -14.61 -20.26 1.26
CA GLN A 244 -13.60 -20.80 0.34
C GLN A 244 -12.23 -20.97 1.03
N THR A 245 -11.81 -19.96 1.79
CA THR A 245 -10.55 -20.00 2.54
C THR A 245 -10.55 -21.11 3.61
N ILE A 246 -11.70 -21.35 4.27
CA ILE A 246 -11.85 -22.45 5.25
C ILE A 246 -11.75 -23.80 4.54
N GLN A 247 -12.46 -23.98 3.44
CA GLN A 247 -12.41 -25.22 2.64
C GLN A 247 -11.00 -25.53 2.11
N GLU A 248 -10.28 -24.51 1.65
CA GLU A 248 -8.88 -24.65 1.22
C GLU A 248 -7.97 -25.07 2.38
N LYS A 249 -8.15 -24.48 3.56
CA LYS A 249 -7.38 -24.84 4.75
C LYS A 249 -7.71 -26.25 5.24
N GLU A 250 -8.96 -26.68 5.22
CA GLU A 250 -9.37 -28.03 5.56
C GLU A 250 -8.78 -29.07 4.59
N SER A 251 -8.79 -28.78 3.30
CA SER A 251 -8.17 -29.65 2.29
C SER A 251 -6.65 -29.75 2.48
N GLN A 252 -5.97 -28.66 2.81
CA GLN A 252 -4.54 -28.65 3.13
C GLN A 252 -4.23 -29.38 4.44
N LEU A 253 -5.11 -29.28 5.45
CA LEU A 253 -4.94 -29.99 6.71
C LEU A 253 -5.09 -31.50 6.51
N SER A 254 -6.09 -31.95 5.75
CA SER A 254 -6.27 -33.35 5.41
C SER A 254 -5.08 -33.91 4.62
N ALA A 255 -4.59 -33.18 3.63
CA ALA A 255 -3.39 -33.55 2.89
C ALA A 255 -2.15 -33.68 3.79
N LYS A 256 -1.95 -32.77 4.75
CA LYS A 256 -0.86 -32.84 5.74
C LYS A 256 -1.04 -34.02 6.70
N GLN A 257 -2.27 -34.35 7.10
CA GLN A 257 -2.53 -35.52 7.92
C GLN A 257 -2.17 -36.83 7.21
N TYR A 258 -2.50 -36.97 5.92
CA TYR A 258 -2.09 -38.12 5.10
C TYR A 258 -0.58 -38.23 4.95
N THR A 259 0.13 -37.12 4.76
CA THR A 259 1.60 -37.12 4.67
C THR A 259 2.25 -37.50 6.01
N ILE A 260 1.74 -37.03 7.14
CA ILE A 260 2.24 -37.40 8.48
C ILE A 260 1.97 -38.88 8.76
N ALA A 261 0.78 -39.39 8.47
CA ALA A 261 0.45 -40.81 8.61
C ALA A 261 1.38 -41.69 7.76
N GLY A 262 1.65 -41.30 6.51
CA GLY A 262 2.60 -42.00 5.63
C GLY A 262 4.04 -42.00 6.18
N LEU A 263 4.50 -40.89 6.75
CA LEU A 263 5.82 -40.82 7.39
C LEU A 263 5.90 -41.69 8.65
N CYS A 264 4.85 -41.74 9.46
CA CYS A 264 4.80 -42.60 10.65
C CYS A 264 4.83 -44.07 10.28
N THR A 265 4.12 -44.50 9.22
CA THR A 265 4.15 -45.89 8.74
C THR A 265 5.54 -46.29 8.18
N LEU A 266 6.18 -45.41 7.46
CA LEU A 266 7.56 -45.60 6.98
C LEU A 266 8.55 -45.73 8.15
N ALA A 267 8.44 -44.91 9.18
CA ALA A 267 9.28 -44.97 10.37
C ALA A 267 9.09 -46.28 11.10
N ALA A 268 7.86 -46.77 11.25
CA ALA A 268 7.55 -48.03 11.93
C ALA A 268 8.18 -49.21 11.15
N ILE A 269 8.10 -49.22 9.83
CA ILE A 269 8.72 -50.27 8.97
C ILE A 269 10.25 -50.26 9.17
N LEU A 270 10.85 -49.09 9.24
CA LEU A 270 12.30 -48.91 9.38
C LEU A 270 12.79 -49.45 10.72
N VAL A 271 12.04 -49.17 11.79
CA VAL A 271 12.32 -49.70 13.15
C VAL A 271 12.19 -51.22 13.18
N ALA A 272 11.15 -51.78 12.55
CA ALA A 272 10.98 -53.23 12.47
C ALA A 272 12.12 -53.91 11.70
N ALA A 273 12.58 -53.30 10.59
CA ALA A 273 13.74 -53.79 9.82
C ALA A 273 15.04 -53.75 10.63
N LEU A 274 15.27 -52.71 11.39
CA LEU A 274 16.44 -52.60 12.26
C LEU A 274 16.41 -53.65 13.42
N ALA A 275 15.25 -53.88 14.00
CA ALA A 275 15.06 -54.90 15.04
C ALA A 275 15.32 -56.30 14.46
N PHE A 276 14.83 -56.59 13.21
CA PHE A 276 15.09 -57.83 12.55
C PHE A 276 16.59 -58.06 12.23
N LEU A 277 17.25 -56.98 11.80
CA LEU A 277 18.71 -57.03 11.52
C LEU A 277 19.51 -57.29 12.83
N ALA A 278 19.15 -56.65 13.92
CA ALA A 278 19.75 -56.87 15.24
C ALA A 278 19.53 -58.35 15.69
N PHE A 279 18.34 -58.91 15.47
CA PHE A 279 18.05 -60.32 15.73
C PHE A 279 18.95 -61.26 14.91
N LEU A 280 19.14 -61.00 13.63
CA LEU A 280 20.04 -61.78 12.76
C LEU A 280 21.49 -61.73 13.25
N VAL A 281 21.97 -60.53 13.63
CA VAL A 281 23.33 -60.35 14.16
C VAL A 281 23.50 -61.13 15.50
N MET A 282 22.54 -61.04 16.39
CA MET A 282 22.55 -61.81 17.64
C MET A 282 22.61 -63.33 17.36
N ARG A 283 21.79 -63.82 16.44
CA ARG A 283 21.78 -65.22 16.02
C ARG A 283 23.10 -65.66 15.45
N PHE A 284 23.73 -64.82 14.61
CA PHE A 284 25.04 -65.05 14.04
C PHE A 284 26.13 -65.12 15.13
N ILE A 285 26.11 -64.24 16.14
CA ILE A 285 27.06 -64.24 17.23
C ILE A 285 26.91 -65.53 18.08
N ILE A 286 25.67 -66.00 18.33
CA ILE A 286 25.39 -67.22 19.08
C ILE A 286 25.91 -68.45 18.30
N LEU A 287 25.67 -68.50 17.01
CA LEU A 287 26.16 -69.55 16.10
C LEU A 287 27.69 -69.61 16.09
N ASN A 288 28.33 -68.47 15.95
CA ASN A 288 29.80 -68.38 15.99
C ASN A 288 30.40 -68.80 17.35
N ARG A 289 29.74 -68.47 18.46
CA ARG A 289 30.14 -68.95 19.77
C ARG A 289 30.03 -70.44 19.90
N LYS A 290 28.95 -71.05 19.39
CA LYS A 290 28.77 -72.51 19.32
C LYS A 290 29.83 -73.20 18.46
N LEU A 291 30.11 -72.60 17.29
CA LEU A 291 31.10 -73.11 16.34
C LEU A 291 32.51 -73.09 16.96
N LYS A 292 32.88 -71.98 17.61
CA LYS A 292 34.15 -71.88 18.34
C LYS A 292 34.27 -72.89 19.45
N LYS A 293 33.18 -73.17 20.16
CA LYS A 293 33.17 -74.17 21.24
C LYS A 293 33.41 -75.58 20.67
N ILE A 294 32.73 -75.93 19.54
CA ILE A 294 32.91 -77.21 18.86
C ILE A 294 34.36 -77.36 18.35
N ILE A 295 34.89 -76.33 17.72
CA ILE A 295 36.29 -76.32 17.24
C ILE A 295 37.27 -76.59 18.38
N ARG A 296 37.08 -75.90 19.52
CA ARG A 296 37.93 -76.04 20.69
C ARG A 296 37.86 -77.46 21.25
N THR A 297 36.67 -78.07 21.32
CA THR A 297 36.49 -79.47 21.75
C THR A 297 37.17 -80.48 20.80
N ILE A 298 37.07 -80.24 19.51
CA ILE A 298 37.75 -81.05 18.47
C ILE A 298 39.27 -80.94 18.59
N THR A 299 39.80 -79.72 18.83
CA THR A 299 41.24 -79.48 18.99
C THR A 299 41.76 -80.16 20.26
N GLU A 300 41.05 -80.01 21.41
CA GLU A 300 41.39 -80.69 22.67
C GLU A 300 41.37 -82.23 22.51
N HIS A 301 40.41 -82.83 21.79
CA HIS A 301 40.40 -84.25 21.48
C HIS A 301 41.55 -84.68 20.59
N SER A 302 41.92 -83.85 19.59
CA SER A 302 43.05 -84.17 18.70
C SER A 302 44.38 -84.12 19.41
N GLU A 303 44.55 -83.17 20.33
CA GLU A 303 45.77 -83.07 21.21
C GLU A 303 45.86 -84.27 22.16
N GLN A 304 44.75 -84.71 22.74
CA GLN A 304 44.71 -85.93 23.55
C GLN A 304 45.08 -87.18 22.74
N GLN A 305 44.60 -87.31 21.50
CA GLN A 305 45.01 -88.44 20.64
C GLN A 305 46.47 -88.40 20.24
N THR A 306 47.04 -87.22 19.93
CA THR A 306 48.44 -87.09 19.67
C THR A 306 49.34 -87.35 20.89
N GLY A 307 48.89 -86.93 22.11
CA GLY A 307 49.55 -87.24 23.37
C GLY A 307 49.55 -88.75 23.64
N PHE A 308 48.49 -89.47 23.37
CA PHE A 308 48.42 -90.93 23.51
C PHE A 308 49.35 -91.66 22.53
N ILE A 309 49.52 -91.15 21.31
CA ILE A 309 50.43 -91.74 20.31
C ILE A 309 51.88 -91.51 20.67
N GLN A 310 52.25 -90.36 21.30
CA GLN A 310 53.58 -90.07 21.80
C GLN A 310 53.95 -90.89 23.06
N SER A 311 53.04 -91.09 24.01
CA SER A 311 53.26 -91.90 25.18
C SER A 311 53.44 -93.41 24.84
N GLY A 312 52.73 -93.92 23.86
CA GLY A 312 52.85 -95.31 23.37
C GLY A 312 54.19 -95.58 22.60
N ARG A 313 54.94 -94.55 22.14
CA ARG A 313 56.26 -94.66 21.56
C ARG A 313 57.39 -94.71 22.62
N HIS A 314 57.21 -94.21 23.82
CA HIS A 314 58.16 -94.25 24.85
C HIS A 314 58.13 -95.57 25.75
N ALA A 315 57.07 -96.37 25.58
CA ALA A 315 56.88 -97.65 26.30
C ALA A 315 57.43 -98.88 25.48
N ARG A 316 58.13 -98.65 24.29
CA ARG A 316 58.76 -99.66 23.51
C ARG A 316 60.26 -99.27 23.23
N LYS A 317 61.04 -98.98 24.23
CA LYS A 317 62.51 -99.06 24.23
C LYS A 317 62.98 -99.73 25.45
#